data_d5bfa40428a1cd831304722476061318
#
_entry.id   d5bfa40428a1cd831304722476061318
#
_cell.length_a   1.000
_cell.length_b   1.000
_cell.length_c   1.000
_cell.angle_alpha   90.00
_cell.angle_beta   90.00
_cell.angle_gamma   90.00
#
_symmetry.space_group_name_H-M   'P 1'
#
loop_
_entity.id
_entity.type
_entity.pdbx_description
1 polymer ?
#
loop_
_entity_poly.entity_id
_entity_poly.type
_entity_poly.pdbx_seq_one_letter_code
_entity_poly.pdbx_strand_id
1 'polypeptide(L)'
;MFYKIKALHNLGVVIYLHVFEYGRGEQLELQKYCEEVFYYPRNSFIKSLFSKTPFIVKSRGNDLLTANLNKGCYPILFEGLHTTLPVLKASLKVQKIYLRAHNIEHRFYKGLEKSESNAFKRSFFRKESKKLKNYEKILKKMKGVFSISPNEQAYFNKKYGDKCVYIPAFHDTKKRTTLKPKGNFILYHGHLLVSENVKAALFLID
;
A
#
# COMPACT_ATOMS: atom_id res chain seq x y z
N MET A 1 0.27 -8.34 -4.47
CA MET A 1 -1.21 -8.24 -4.61
C MET A 1 -1.80 -9.45 -5.32
N PHE A 2 -1.24 -9.92 -6.44
CA PHE A 2 -1.74 -11.02 -7.27
C PHE A 2 -2.07 -12.30 -6.47
N TYR A 3 -1.12 -12.85 -5.70
CA TYR A 3 -1.34 -14.08 -4.93
C TYR A 3 -2.44 -13.98 -3.87
N LYS A 4 -2.71 -12.79 -3.35
CA LYS A 4 -3.83 -12.57 -2.45
C LYS A 4 -5.17 -12.65 -3.18
N ILE A 5 -5.27 -12.03 -4.37
CA ILE A 5 -6.47 -12.12 -5.22
C ILE A 5 -6.77 -13.58 -5.55
N LYS A 6 -5.76 -14.32 -6.01
CA LYS A 6 -5.86 -15.76 -6.29
C LYS A 6 -6.30 -16.57 -5.05
N ALA A 7 -5.72 -16.27 -3.89
CA ALA A 7 -6.10 -16.94 -2.65
C ALA A 7 -7.55 -16.68 -2.24
N LEU A 8 -8.01 -15.43 -2.34
CA LEU A 8 -9.41 -15.07 -2.05
C LEU A 8 -10.38 -15.71 -3.04
N HIS A 9 -10.06 -15.70 -4.33
CA HIS A 9 -10.84 -16.38 -5.36
C HIS A 9 -10.98 -17.88 -5.07
N ASN A 10 -9.88 -18.55 -4.72
CA ASN A 10 -9.89 -19.99 -4.37
C ASN A 10 -10.72 -20.30 -3.11
N LEU A 11 -10.97 -19.30 -2.27
CA LEU A 11 -11.88 -19.38 -1.11
C LEU A 11 -13.34 -19.05 -1.47
N GLY A 12 -13.66 -18.89 -2.75
CA GLY A 12 -15.00 -18.57 -3.22
C GLY A 12 -15.41 -17.09 -3.05
N VAL A 13 -14.47 -16.19 -2.79
CA VAL A 13 -14.77 -14.76 -2.66
C VAL A 13 -14.93 -14.13 -4.03
N VAL A 14 -16.08 -13.51 -4.29
CA VAL A 14 -16.32 -12.69 -5.48
C VAL A 14 -15.60 -11.36 -5.34
N ILE A 15 -14.75 -11.00 -6.31
CA ILE A 15 -13.85 -9.84 -6.22
C ILE A 15 -14.16 -8.84 -7.35
N TYR A 16 -14.53 -7.62 -6.97
CA TYR A 16 -14.54 -6.44 -7.83
C TYR A 16 -13.25 -5.66 -7.58
N LEU A 17 -12.33 -5.66 -8.55
CA LEU A 17 -10.99 -5.09 -8.37
C LEU A 17 -10.89 -3.69 -8.96
N HIS A 18 -10.46 -2.72 -8.15
CA HIS A 18 -10.21 -1.34 -8.57
C HIS A 18 -8.72 -1.03 -8.56
N VAL A 19 -8.15 -0.69 -9.72
CA VAL A 19 -6.69 -0.53 -9.93
C VAL A 19 -6.38 0.85 -10.47
N PHE A 20 -5.37 1.50 -9.91
CA PHE A 20 -4.78 2.70 -10.50
C PHE A 20 -3.64 2.31 -11.45
N GLU A 21 -3.70 2.80 -12.68
CA GLU A 21 -2.69 2.54 -13.69
C GLU A 21 -1.35 3.21 -13.39
N TYR A 22 -0.28 2.52 -13.78
CA TYR A 22 1.11 2.96 -13.66
C TYR A 22 1.89 2.79 -14.97
N GLY A 23 1.20 2.89 -16.12
CA GLY A 23 1.81 2.68 -17.42
C GLY A 23 2.13 1.22 -17.76
N ARG A 24 1.53 0.26 -17.04
CA ARG A 24 1.70 -1.18 -17.31
C ARG A 24 0.59 -1.78 -18.16
N GLY A 25 -0.43 -0.98 -18.48
CA GLY A 25 -1.63 -1.44 -19.17
C GLY A 25 -2.48 -2.42 -18.35
N GLU A 26 -3.54 -2.89 -18.97
CA GLU A 26 -4.44 -3.87 -18.39
C GLU A 26 -3.76 -5.24 -18.23
N GLN A 27 -4.03 -5.89 -17.12
CA GLN A 27 -3.48 -7.20 -16.79
C GLN A 27 -4.55 -8.26 -16.97
N LEU A 28 -4.62 -8.86 -18.16
CA LEU A 28 -5.64 -9.86 -18.53
C LEU A 28 -5.71 -11.05 -17.56
N GLU A 29 -4.58 -11.43 -16.95
CA GLU A 29 -4.52 -12.51 -15.98
C GLU A 29 -5.41 -12.27 -14.74
N LEU A 30 -5.65 -11.00 -14.38
CA LEU A 30 -6.53 -10.64 -13.25
C LEU A 30 -8.00 -10.96 -13.51
N GLN A 31 -8.44 -10.95 -14.77
CA GLN A 31 -9.81 -11.26 -15.17
C GLN A 31 -10.20 -12.71 -14.82
N LYS A 32 -9.21 -13.62 -14.71
CA LYS A 32 -9.46 -15.02 -14.31
C LYS A 32 -9.87 -15.18 -12.85
N TYR A 33 -9.59 -14.19 -12.01
CA TYR A 33 -9.77 -14.26 -10.55
C TYR A 33 -10.71 -13.18 -10.00
N CYS A 34 -11.19 -12.28 -10.85
CA CYS A 34 -12.07 -11.19 -10.47
C CYS A 34 -13.33 -11.21 -11.32
N GLU A 35 -14.46 -10.87 -10.72
CA GLU A 35 -15.73 -10.67 -11.44
C GLU A 35 -15.61 -9.50 -12.41
N GLU A 36 -14.99 -8.41 -11.97
CA GLU A 36 -14.72 -7.25 -12.81
C GLU A 36 -13.44 -6.54 -12.35
N VAL A 37 -12.68 -5.96 -13.30
CA VAL A 37 -11.48 -5.18 -13.05
C VAL A 37 -11.63 -3.79 -13.64
N PHE A 38 -11.65 -2.78 -12.76
CA PHE A 38 -11.74 -1.37 -13.15
C PHE A 38 -10.37 -0.72 -13.08
N TYR A 39 -9.98 -0.03 -14.14
CA TYR A 39 -8.73 0.72 -14.23
C TYR A 39 -8.99 2.22 -14.15
N TYR A 40 -8.18 2.94 -13.37
CA TYR A 40 -8.30 4.38 -13.17
C TYR A 40 -6.98 5.09 -13.43
N PRO A 41 -7.00 6.22 -14.15
CA PRO A 41 -5.82 7.06 -14.27
C PRO A 41 -5.48 7.74 -12.93
N ARG A 42 -4.21 8.01 -12.73
CA ARG A 42 -3.75 8.83 -11.61
C ARG A 42 -3.80 10.32 -11.96
N ASN A 43 -4.05 11.15 -10.98
CA ASN A 43 -3.95 12.59 -11.14
C ASN A 43 -2.50 13.02 -11.42
N SER A 44 -2.34 14.08 -12.21
CA SER A 44 -1.04 14.65 -12.52
C SER A 44 -0.27 15.08 -11.26
N PHE A 45 1.06 15.09 -11.37
CA PHE A 45 1.97 15.48 -10.31
C PHE A 45 1.65 16.89 -9.76
N ILE A 46 1.48 17.86 -10.66
CA ILE A 46 1.27 19.28 -10.30
C ILE A 46 -0.01 19.45 -9.48
N LYS A 47 -1.13 18.86 -9.92
CA LYS A 47 -2.43 18.92 -9.22
C LYS A 47 -2.39 18.30 -7.81
N SER A 48 -1.46 17.40 -7.56
CA SER A 48 -1.36 16.66 -6.31
C SER A 48 -0.35 17.27 -5.32
N LEU A 49 0.65 18.00 -5.82
CA LEU A 49 1.77 18.51 -5.03
C LEU A 49 1.35 19.57 -3.99
N PHE A 50 0.51 20.52 -4.39
CA PHE A 50 0.10 21.67 -3.55
C PHE A 50 -1.10 21.38 -2.63
N SER A 51 -1.46 20.12 -2.43
CA SER A 51 -2.57 19.73 -1.57
C SER A 51 -2.15 19.60 -0.10
N LYS A 52 -3.08 19.90 0.83
CA LYS A 52 -2.95 19.52 2.26
C LYS A 52 -3.03 18.00 2.46
N THR A 53 -3.70 17.29 1.56
CA THR A 53 -3.71 15.81 1.51
C THR A 53 -2.34 15.31 1.03
N PRO A 54 -1.80 14.20 1.58
CA PRO A 54 -0.55 13.63 1.10
C PRO A 54 -0.57 13.39 -0.40
N PHE A 55 0.56 13.63 -1.07
CA PHE A 55 0.70 13.47 -2.51
C PHE A 55 0.26 12.10 -3.02
N ILE A 56 0.73 11.03 -2.34
CA ILE A 56 0.40 9.65 -2.74
C ILE A 56 -1.10 9.34 -2.64
N VAL A 57 -1.83 10.00 -1.74
CA VAL A 57 -3.28 9.88 -1.58
C VAL A 57 -4.01 10.73 -2.62
N LYS A 58 -3.61 12.00 -2.76
CA LYS A 58 -4.25 12.95 -3.68
C LYS A 58 -4.10 12.52 -5.14
N SER A 59 -2.95 11.96 -5.50
CA SER A 59 -2.70 11.45 -6.85
C SER A 59 -3.61 10.28 -7.26
N ARG A 60 -4.25 9.62 -6.31
CA ARG A 60 -5.22 8.54 -6.51
C ARG A 60 -6.67 8.97 -6.25
N GLY A 61 -6.94 10.27 -6.32
CA GLY A 61 -8.32 10.79 -6.28
C GLY A 61 -9.01 10.59 -7.62
N ASN A 62 -10.14 9.87 -7.62
CA ASN A 62 -10.92 9.63 -8.82
C ASN A 62 -12.41 9.52 -8.42
N ASP A 63 -13.26 10.34 -9.02
CA ASP A 63 -14.68 10.37 -8.66
C ASP A 63 -15.44 9.17 -9.25
N LEU A 64 -15.00 8.63 -10.39
CA LEU A 64 -15.53 7.40 -10.97
C LEU A 64 -15.26 6.19 -10.06
N LEU A 65 -14.07 6.12 -9.43
CA LEU A 65 -13.79 5.10 -8.41
C LEU A 65 -14.83 5.18 -7.28
N THR A 66 -15.10 6.37 -6.77
CA THR A 66 -16.08 6.55 -5.69
C THR A 66 -17.49 6.15 -6.14
N ALA A 67 -17.89 6.50 -7.36
CA ALA A 67 -19.16 6.12 -7.93
C ALA A 67 -19.28 4.59 -8.05
N ASN A 68 -18.24 3.92 -8.58
CA ASN A 68 -18.22 2.46 -8.73
C ASN A 68 -18.24 1.74 -7.37
N LEU A 69 -17.50 2.22 -6.37
CA LEU A 69 -17.54 1.66 -5.01
C LEU A 69 -18.91 1.77 -4.34
N ASN A 70 -19.74 2.71 -4.78
CA ASN A 70 -21.09 2.92 -4.27
C ASN A 70 -22.20 2.19 -5.05
N LYS A 71 -21.88 1.50 -6.15
CA LYS A 71 -22.86 0.70 -6.92
C LYS A 71 -23.37 -0.52 -6.15
N GLY A 72 -22.52 -1.09 -5.28
CA GLY A 72 -22.87 -2.21 -4.43
C GLY A 72 -22.67 -1.91 -2.95
N CYS A 73 -23.24 -2.76 -2.09
CA CYS A 73 -23.08 -2.69 -0.63
C CYS A 73 -22.00 -3.66 -0.13
N TYR A 74 -20.98 -3.92 -0.94
CA TYR A 74 -19.91 -4.88 -0.63
C TYR A 74 -18.90 -4.31 0.37
N PRO A 75 -18.29 -5.15 1.22
CA PRO A 75 -17.15 -4.73 2.03
C PRO A 75 -16.00 -4.24 1.15
N ILE A 76 -15.34 -3.16 1.57
CA ILE A 76 -14.22 -2.56 0.82
C ILE A 76 -12.92 -2.81 1.56
N LEU A 77 -11.94 -3.39 0.88
CA LEU A 77 -10.57 -3.54 1.35
C LEU A 77 -9.64 -2.60 0.58
N PHE A 78 -9.17 -1.56 1.22
CA PHE A 78 -8.17 -0.65 0.67
C PHE A 78 -6.76 -1.25 0.79
N GLU A 79 -6.02 -1.26 -0.31
CA GLU A 79 -4.62 -1.70 -0.38
C GLU A 79 -3.68 -0.51 -0.20
N GLY A 80 -3.27 -0.27 1.03
CA GLY A 80 -2.41 0.83 1.43
C GLY A 80 -3.16 2.15 1.69
N LEU A 81 -2.59 2.94 2.59
CA LEU A 81 -3.14 4.24 3.02
C LEU A 81 -3.38 5.20 1.84
N HIS A 82 -2.59 5.05 0.79
CA HIS A 82 -2.64 5.89 -0.41
C HIS A 82 -3.90 5.72 -1.27
N THR A 83 -4.71 4.69 -1.05
CA THR A 83 -5.95 4.45 -1.80
C THR A 83 -7.21 4.99 -1.10
N THR A 84 -7.09 5.52 0.11
CA THR A 84 -8.23 5.82 1.01
C THR A 84 -8.89 7.19 0.83
N LEU A 85 -8.61 7.93 -0.26
CA LEU A 85 -9.21 9.25 -0.49
C LEU A 85 -10.75 9.24 -0.47
N PRO A 86 -11.45 8.21 -0.99
CA PRO A 86 -12.92 8.14 -0.91
C PRO A 86 -13.45 8.15 0.53
N VAL A 87 -12.70 7.56 1.48
CA VAL A 87 -13.06 7.58 2.92
C VAL A 87 -12.90 8.98 3.53
N LEU A 88 -11.87 9.72 3.10
CA LEU A 88 -11.67 11.09 3.56
C LEU A 88 -12.82 12.00 3.15
N LYS A 89 -13.28 11.89 1.91
CA LYS A 89 -14.40 12.68 1.37
C LYS A 89 -15.77 12.29 1.98
N ALA A 90 -15.82 11.26 2.85
CA ALA A 90 -17.05 10.71 3.42
C ALA A 90 -18.11 10.35 2.35
N SER A 91 -17.67 9.98 1.16
CA SER A 91 -18.52 9.75 -0.02
C SER A 91 -18.90 8.27 -0.21
N LEU A 92 -18.48 7.39 0.70
CA LEU A 92 -18.82 5.96 0.65
C LEU A 92 -20.06 5.66 1.48
N LYS A 93 -21.02 4.96 0.87
CA LYS A 93 -22.24 4.46 1.51
C LYS A 93 -22.00 3.21 2.36
N VAL A 94 -20.92 2.49 2.11
CA VAL A 94 -20.55 1.24 2.78
C VAL A 94 -19.89 1.51 4.12
N GLN A 95 -20.32 0.78 5.16
CA GLN A 95 -19.72 0.89 6.52
C GLN A 95 -18.62 -0.15 6.79
N LYS A 96 -18.57 -1.26 6.06
CA LYS A 96 -17.58 -2.33 6.22
C LYS A 96 -16.32 -2.01 5.43
N ILE A 97 -15.51 -1.07 5.95
CA ILE A 97 -14.30 -0.58 5.32
C ILE A 97 -13.08 -1.09 6.08
N TYR A 98 -12.18 -1.72 5.37
CA TYR A 98 -10.94 -2.29 5.90
C TYR A 98 -9.73 -1.70 5.17
N LEU A 99 -8.59 -1.69 5.82
CA LEU A 99 -7.32 -1.30 5.23
C LEU A 99 -6.27 -2.40 5.41
N ARG A 100 -5.55 -2.73 4.36
CA ARG A 100 -4.27 -3.43 4.46
C ARG A 100 -3.14 -2.41 4.45
N ALA A 101 -2.50 -2.23 5.59
CA ALA A 101 -1.33 -1.37 5.73
C ALA A 101 -0.08 -2.12 5.25
N HIS A 102 0.69 -1.49 4.35
CA HIS A 102 1.94 -2.05 3.85
C HIS A 102 3.15 -1.52 4.62
N ASN A 103 3.00 -0.35 5.24
CA ASN A 103 4.00 0.33 6.04
C ASN A 103 3.31 1.27 7.04
N ILE A 104 4.06 1.71 8.03
CA ILE A 104 3.73 2.94 8.74
C ILE A 104 4.22 4.08 7.85
N GLU A 105 3.37 4.55 6.92
CA GLU A 105 3.74 5.40 5.77
C GLU A 105 4.56 6.64 6.17
N HIS A 106 4.20 7.32 7.26
CA HIS A 106 4.94 8.50 7.68
C HIS A 106 6.37 8.17 8.17
N ARG A 107 6.60 6.97 8.72
CA ARG A 107 7.93 6.48 9.11
C ARG A 107 8.75 6.10 7.89
N PHE A 108 8.14 5.45 6.92
CA PHE A 108 8.77 5.12 5.64
C PHE A 108 9.25 6.40 4.92
N TYR A 109 8.39 7.43 4.81
CA TYR A 109 8.80 8.71 4.22
C TYR A 109 9.86 9.45 5.05
N LYS A 110 9.89 9.24 6.37
CA LYS A 110 10.96 9.75 7.23
C LYS A 110 12.30 9.03 6.97
N GLY A 111 12.27 7.74 6.67
CA GLY A 111 13.43 6.97 6.21
C GLY A 111 13.95 7.52 4.87
N LEU A 112 13.07 7.70 3.89
CA LEU A 112 13.44 8.31 2.59
C LEU A 112 14.06 9.72 2.76
N GLU A 113 13.51 10.57 3.66
CA GLU A 113 14.13 11.87 3.97
C GLU A 113 15.57 11.72 4.45
N LYS A 114 15.85 10.75 5.33
CA LYS A 114 17.19 10.53 5.90
C LYS A 114 18.18 9.96 4.89
N SER A 115 17.71 9.14 3.95
CA SER A 115 18.56 8.48 2.96
C SER A 115 18.80 9.31 1.69
N GLU A 116 17.97 10.33 1.43
CA GLU A 116 18.03 11.15 0.22
C GLU A 116 19.11 12.21 0.29
N SER A 117 19.98 12.25 -0.74
CA SER A 117 21.07 13.24 -0.87
C SER A 117 20.57 14.58 -1.47
N ASN A 118 19.60 14.52 -2.40
CA ASN A 118 19.06 15.71 -3.05
C ASN A 118 18.22 16.54 -2.07
N ALA A 119 18.61 17.81 -1.83
CA ALA A 119 17.98 18.70 -0.86
C ALA A 119 16.48 18.97 -1.14
N PHE A 120 16.09 19.10 -2.42
CA PHE A 120 14.70 19.33 -2.82
C PHE A 120 13.83 18.09 -2.54
N LYS A 121 14.31 16.91 -2.94
CA LYS A 121 13.61 15.64 -2.66
C LYS A 121 13.53 15.37 -1.15
N ARG A 122 14.59 15.64 -0.40
CA ARG A 122 14.62 15.53 1.06
C ARG A 122 13.58 16.44 1.72
N SER A 123 13.47 17.69 1.26
CA SER A 123 12.45 18.63 1.73
C SER A 123 11.02 18.15 1.41
N PHE A 124 10.82 17.59 0.22
CA PHE A 124 9.54 16.98 -0.18
C PHE A 124 9.18 15.81 0.75
N PHE A 125 10.10 14.85 0.98
CA PHE A 125 9.83 13.70 1.86
C PHE A 125 9.55 14.12 3.30
N ARG A 126 10.23 15.14 3.81
CA ARG A 126 9.95 15.76 5.12
C ARG A 126 8.52 16.27 5.23
N LYS A 127 8.07 17.05 4.24
CA LYS A 127 6.72 17.61 4.20
C LYS A 127 5.67 16.50 4.07
N GLU A 128 5.88 15.54 3.19
CA GLU A 128 4.96 14.42 2.98
C GLU A 128 4.88 13.51 4.20
N SER A 129 5.99 13.23 4.89
CA SER A 129 5.98 12.49 6.16
C SER A 129 5.06 13.14 7.20
N LYS A 130 5.12 14.47 7.35
CA LYS A 130 4.24 15.21 8.27
C LYS A 130 2.77 15.11 7.84
N LYS A 131 2.47 15.28 6.55
CA LYS A 131 1.11 15.13 6.01
C LYS A 131 0.58 13.71 6.24
N LEU A 132 1.38 12.68 5.98
CA LEU A 132 1.01 11.28 6.18
C LEU A 132 0.74 10.96 7.65
N LYS A 133 1.55 11.50 8.58
CA LYS A 133 1.32 11.35 10.03
C LYS A 133 -0.05 11.90 10.45
N ASN A 134 -0.44 13.05 9.91
CA ASN A 134 -1.74 13.65 10.17
C ASN A 134 -2.87 12.88 9.47
N TYR A 135 -2.64 12.42 8.24
CA TYR A 135 -3.60 11.69 7.44
C TYR A 135 -3.90 10.29 8.00
N GLU A 136 -2.94 9.67 8.67
CA GLU A 136 -3.08 8.33 9.28
C GLU A 136 -4.28 8.24 10.24
N LYS A 137 -4.76 9.38 10.78
CA LYS A 137 -5.99 9.45 11.60
C LYS A 137 -7.22 8.89 10.87
N ILE A 138 -7.21 8.78 9.54
CA ILE A 138 -8.26 8.13 8.74
C ILE A 138 -8.52 6.69 9.19
N LEU A 139 -7.52 6.02 9.78
CA LEU A 139 -7.64 4.66 10.31
C LEU A 139 -8.71 4.52 11.40
N LYS A 140 -9.08 5.62 12.07
CA LYS A 140 -10.20 5.63 13.01
C LYS A 140 -11.54 5.28 12.35
N LYS A 141 -11.69 5.60 11.05
CA LYS A 141 -12.88 5.31 10.25
C LYS A 141 -12.92 3.87 9.71
N MET A 142 -11.82 3.12 9.82
CA MET A 142 -11.76 1.72 9.37
C MET A 142 -12.39 0.79 10.42
N LYS A 143 -13.12 -0.21 9.97
CA LYS A 143 -13.61 -1.29 10.83
C LYS A 143 -12.48 -2.20 11.28
N GLY A 144 -11.48 -2.42 10.44
CA GLY A 144 -10.29 -3.21 10.75
C GLY A 144 -9.10 -2.80 9.90
N VAL A 145 -7.91 -3.09 10.40
CA VAL A 145 -6.62 -2.87 9.73
C VAL A 145 -5.87 -4.19 9.67
N PHE A 146 -5.25 -4.50 8.53
CA PHE A 146 -4.39 -5.66 8.36
C PHE A 146 -2.96 -5.18 8.15
N SER A 147 -2.04 -5.51 9.04
CA SER A 147 -0.62 -5.21 8.91
C SER A 147 0.15 -6.38 8.30
N ILE A 148 1.31 -6.10 7.72
CA ILE A 148 2.18 -7.13 7.13
C ILE A 148 3.33 -7.54 8.07
N SER A 149 3.45 -6.90 9.22
CA SER A 149 4.43 -7.25 10.24
C SER A 149 3.86 -7.13 11.66
N PRO A 150 4.38 -7.92 12.64
CA PRO A 150 3.99 -7.81 14.05
C PRO A 150 4.29 -6.43 14.65
N ASN A 151 5.39 -5.79 14.25
CA ASN A 151 5.76 -4.46 14.74
C ASN A 151 4.76 -3.39 14.31
N GLU A 152 4.24 -3.48 13.10
CA GLU A 152 3.20 -2.59 12.60
C GLU A 152 1.86 -2.85 13.31
N GLN A 153 1.53 -4.12 13.54
CA GLN A 153 0.35 -4.49 14.33
C GLN A 153 0.40 -3.84 15.71
N ALA A 154 1.50 -4.01 16.44
CA ALA A 154 1.68 -3.41 17.75
C ALA A 154 1.55 -1.88 17.73
N TYR A 155 2.15 -1.24 16.70
CA TYR A 155 2.04 0.22 16.52
C TYR A 155 0.60 0.66 16.31
N PHE A 156 -0.13 0.02 15.39
CA PHE A 156 -1.51 0.40 15.07
C PHE A 156 -2.47 0.11 16.23
N ASN A 157 -2.31 -1.02 16.92
CA ASN A 157 -3.14 -1.35 18.09
C ASN A 157 -2.91 -0.38 19.24
N LYS A 158 -1.66 -0.03 19.55
CA LYS A 158 -1.36 0.99 20.56
C LYS A 158 -2.01 2.33 20.26
N LYS A 159 -2.16 2.68 18.98
CA LYS A 159 -2.61 4.02 18.55
C LYS A 159 -4.11 4.11 18.26
N TYR A 160 -4.71 3.03 17.79
CA TYR A 160 -6.08 3.01 17.27
C TYR A 160 -7.00 1.97 17.93
N GLY A 161 -6.53 1.29 18.99
CA GLY A 161 -7.25 0.19 19.64
C GLY A 161 -7.05 -1.14 18.90
N ASP A 162 -7.48 -2.25 19.52
CA ASP A 162 -7.24 -3.64 19.08
C ASP A 162 -8.02 -4.05 17.82
N LYS A 163 -7.89 -3.26 16.76
CA LYS A 163 -8.51 -3.54 15.46
C LYS A 163 -7.53 -3.89 14.35
N CYS A 164 -6.24 -3.94 14.68
CA CYS A 164 -5.22 -4.35 13.73
C CYS A 164 -4.87 -5.83 13.90
N VAL A 165 -4.96 -6.59 12.80
CA VAL A 165 -4.59 -8.01 12.74
C VAL A 165 -3.37 -8.16 11.84
N TYR A 166 -2.41 -8.97 12.27
CA TYR A 166 -1.27 -9.34 11.44
C TYR A 166 -1.67 -10.38 10.40
N ILE A 167 -1.46 -10.05 9.14
CA ILE A 167 -1.62 -10.96 8.01
C ILE A 167 -0.37 -10.83 7.13
N PRO A 168 0.48 -11.86 7.03
CA PRO A 168 1.73 -11.80 6.27
C PRO A 168 1.50 -11.59 4.77
N ALA A 169 2.57 -11.38 4.02
CA ALA A 169 2.51 -11.29 2.57
C ALA A 169 2.11 -12.63 1.96
N PHE A 170 1.27 -12.58 0.93
CA PHE A 170 0.84 -13.77 0.19
C PHE A 170 1.88 -14.13 -0.87
N HIS A 171 2.19 -15.42 -0.98
CA HIS A 171 3.06 -16.00 -2.00
C HIS A 171 2.53 -17.37 -2.43
N ASP A 172 2.99 -17.86 -3.56
CA ASP A 172 2.57 -19.16 -4.12
C ASP A 172 3.55 -20.31 -3.79
N THR A 173 4.59 -20.02 -3.01
CA THR A 173 5.62 -21.01 -2.67
C THR A 173 5.10 -22.03 -1.66
N LYS A 174 4.86 -23.26 -2.09
CA LYS A 174 4.37 -24.36 -1.25
C LYS A 174 5.48 -25.13 -0.55
N LYS A 175 6.70 -25.08 -1.08
CA LYS A 175 7.86 -25.77 -0.53
C LYS A 175 9.01 -24.81 -0.31
N ARG A 176 9.70 -24.97 0.80
CA ARG A 176 10.98 -24.32 1.04
C ARG A 176 12.07 -25.26 0.60
N THR A 177 12.84 -24.89 -0.41
CA THR A 177 14.05 -25.60 -0.81
C THR A 177 15.25 -24.73 -0.39
N THR A 178 16.13 -25.28 0.42
CA THR A 178 17.40 -24.65 0.77
C THR A 178 18.51 -25.41 0.11
N LEU A 179 19.45 -24.69 -0.49
CA LEU A 179 20.75 -25.24 -0.85
C LEU A 179 21.48 -25.66 0.43
N LYS A 180 22.49 -26.56 0.31
CA LYS A 180 23.33 -26.99 1.43
C LYS A 180 23.90 -25.77 2.19
N PRO A 181 24.11 -25.88 3.54
CA PRO A 181 24.29 -24.73 4.43
C PRO A 181 25.57 -23.92 4.23
N LYS A 182 26.47 -24.27 3.32
CA LYS A 182 27.67 -23.49 2.99
C LYS A 182 27.61 -23.01 1.56
N GLY A 183 27.42 -21.70 1.37
CA GLY A 183 27.60 -21.00 0.11
C GLY A 183 28.93 -20.22 0.10
N ASN A 184 29.46 -19.97 -1.09
CA ASN A 184 30.67 -19.16 -1.29
C ASN A 184 30.36 -17.70 -1.61
N PHE A 185 29.11 -17.29 -1.45
CA PHE A 185 28.66 -15.92 -1.76
C PHE A 185 27.53 -15.50 -0.82
N ILE A 186 27.38 -14.19 -0.66
CA ILE A 186 26.25 -13.54 -0.01
C ILE A 186 25.37 -12.93 -1.11
N LEU A 187 24.08 -13.28 -1.13
CA LEU A 187 23.12 -12.69 -2.05
C LEU A 187 22.39 -11.53 -1.36
N TYR A 188 22.53 -10.32 -1.93
CA TYR A 188 21.67 -9.19 -1.61
C TYR A 188 20.61 -9.02 -2.70
N HIS A 189 19.34 -8.92 -2.29
CA HIS A 189 18.22 -8.66 -3.17
C HIS A 189 17.49 -7.39 -2.76
N GLY A 190 17.46 -6.38 -3.65
CA GLY A 190 16.81 -5.11 -3.40
C GLY A 190 16.59 -4.31 -4.69
N HIS A 191 15.61 -3.40 -4.68
CA HIS A 191 15.36 -2.49 -5.79
C HIS A 191 16.29 -1.28 -5.70
N LEU A 192 17.42 -1.29 -6.42
CA LEU A 192 18.50 -0.30 -6.31
C LEU A 192 18.14 1.11 -6.82
N LEU A 193 16.95 1.36 -7.34
CA LEU A 193 16.45 2.73 -7.57
C LEU A 193 15.95 3.40 -6.26
N VAL A 194 15.89 2.66 -5.16
CA VAL A 194 15.52 3.17 -3.85
C VAL A 194 16.78 3.41 -3.04
N SER A 195 17.01 4.64 -2.60
CA SER A 195 18.24 5.07 -1.91
C SER A 195 18.54 4.29 -0.63
N GLU A 196 17.52 3.84 0.11
CA GLU A 196 17.68 2.97 1.29
C GLU A 196 18.27 1.61 0.92
N ASN A 197 17.85 1.02 -0.20
CA ASN A 197 18.37 -0.26 -0.68
C ASN A 197 19.83 -0.13 -1.17
N VAL A 198 20.17 1.01 -1.81
CA VAL A 198 21.56 1.30 -2.20
C VAL A 198 22.45 1.38 -0.96
N LYS A 199 22.05 2.13 0.08
CA LYS A 199 22.80 2.22 1.34
C LYS A 199 22.96 0.87 2.03
N ALA A 200 21.90 0.04 2.02
CA ALA A 200 21.98 -1.31 2.58
C ALA A 200 22.92 -2.22 1.79
N ALA A 201 22.96 -2.10 0.46
CA ALA A 201 23.92 -2.84 -0.36
C ALA A 201 25.37 -2.40 -0.09
N LEU A 202 25.64 -1.10 -0.01
CA LEU A 202 26.95 -0.55 0.33
C LEU A 202 27.42 -1.02 1.71
N PHE A 203 26.55 -0.97 2.72
CA PHE A 203 26.85 -1.47 4.07
C PHE A 203 27.26 -2.95 4.12
N LEU A 204 26.84 -3.75 3.13
CA LEU A 204 27.23 -5.17 3.06
C LEU A 204 28.61 -5.38 2.37
N ILE A 205 29.11 -4.36 1.66
CA ILE A 205 30.39 -4.42 0.93
C ILE A 205 31.51 -3.85 1.79
N ASP A 206 31.22 -2.86 2.66
CA ASP A 206 32.15 -2.27 3.63
C ASP A 206 32.37 -3.25 4.82
#